data_c216628b6a5e024f3a0134ee4cae9bbe
#
_entry.id   c216628b6a5e024f3a0134ee4cae9bbe
#
_cell.length_a   1.000
_cell.length_b   1.000
_cell.length_c   1.000
_cell.angle_alpha   90.00
_cell.angle_beta   90.00
_cell.angle_gamma   90.00
#
_symmetry.space_group_name_H-M   'P 1'
#
loop_
_entity.id
_entity.type
_entity.pdbx_description
1 polymer ?
#
loop_
_entity_poly.entity_id
_entity_poly.type
_entity_poly.pdbx_seq_one_letter_code
_entity_poly.pdbx_strand_id
1 'polypeptide(L)'
;MNYKLITILFSFFFLYACSNQNITFNKKDNFIIEKKYNNKGFTHVFDKNVDKFKSLDERSLDIYHKSLKKNSNVKIINLNNGKYLIAKVKSNRVKFPDFYNSIISSRIAETLDIDIQDPYVEIILISNNSSFIAKKAKTFDQEKEVAAKAPIAGIEINDLNKKQKKNKIVKNQKFSYSIKIADFYYENTAKMMTSRIKEETSLKNYKIIKLSEKNYRVLIGPFSDINSLKKSFEEIKLLNFENLEILKNV
;
A
#
# COMPACT_ATOMS: atom_id res chain seq x y z
N MET A 1 -63.08 1.42 52.63
CA MET A 1 -61.86 0.80 52.06
C MET A 1 -61.38 1.72 50.94
N ASN A 2 -60.23 2.34 51.13
CA ASN A 2 -59.77 3.50 50.29
C ASN A 2 -59.31 3.11 48.89
N TYR A 3 -60.22 3.24 47.91
CA TYR A 3 -59.90 2.92 46.49
C TYR A 3 -58.68 3.70 45.92
N LYS A 4 -58.43 4.89 46.49
CA LYS A 4 -57.24 5.69 46.12
C LYS A 4 -55.92 5.01 46.45
N LEU A 5 -55.88 4.18 47.48
CA LEU A 5 -54.62 3.47 47.85
C LEU A 5 -54.39 2.27 46.97
N ILE A 6 -55.44 1.62 46.47
CA ILE A 6 -55.38 0.50 45.53
C ILE A 6 -54.93 0.98 44.14
N THR A 7 -55.42 2.15 43.70
CA THR A 7 -54.99 2.71 42.39
C THR A 7 -53.53 3.16 42.38
N ILE A 8 -53.06 3.67 43.52
CA ILE A 8 -51.60 4.04 43.63
C ILE A 8 -50.73 2.79 43.63
N LEU A 9 -51.13 1.71 44.27
CA LEU A 9 -50.38 0.46 44.32
C LEU A 9 -50.34 -0.22 42.94
N PHE A 10 -51.44 -0.12 42.15
CA PHE A 10 -51.53 -0.65 40.79
C PHE A 10 -50.70 0.15 39.80
N SER A 11 -50.54 1.47 40.02
CA SER A 11 -49.67 2.33 39.19
C SER A 11 -48.17 2.00 39.37
N PHE A 12 -47.76 1.58 40.56
CA PHE A 12 -46.36 1.19 40.83
C PHE A 12 -45.96 -0.13 40.15
N PHE A 13 -46.94 -1.03 39.89
CA PHE A 13 -46.66 -2.30 39.19
C PHE A 13 -46.38 -2.12 37.71
N PHE A 14 -46.88 -1.06 37.07
CA PHE A 14 -46.59 -0.77 35.66
C PHE A 14 -45.22 -0.15 35.42
N LEU A 15 -44.54 0.38 36.43
CA LEU A 15 -43.21 0.96 36.29
C LEU A 15 -42.08 -0.08 36.35
N TYR A 16 -42.37 -1.29 36.81
CA TYR A 16 -41.36 -2.38 36.86
C TYR A 16 -41.30 -3.23 35.61
N ALA A 17 -42.15 -3.03 34.60
CA ALA A 17 -42.17 -3.83 33.38
C ALA A 17 -41.23 -3.36 32.29
N CYS A 18 -40.43 -2.28 32.51
CA CYS A 18 -39.50 -1.73 31.51
C CYS A 18 -38.05 -1.81 31.96
N SER A 19 -37.56 -2.96 32.42
CA SER A 19 -36.12 -3.13 32.56
C SER A 19 -35.75 -4.59 32.51
N ASN A 20 -35.64 -5.13 31.31
CA ASN A 20 -34.70 -6.21 30.97
C ASN A 20 -34.85 -6.61 29.49
N GLN A 21 -34.81 -5.62 28.59
CA GLN A 21 -34.33 -5.93 27.26
C GLN A 21 -32.81 -5.85 27.33
N ASN A 22 -32.17 -6.98 27.54
CA ASN A 22 -30.79 -7.16 27.13
C ASN A 22 -30.75 -6.95 25.62
N ILE A 23 -30.64 -5.69 25.20
CA ILE A 23 -30.24 -5.35 23.85
C ILE A 23 -28.81 -5.84 23.75
N THR A 24 -28.65 -7.10 23.38
CA THR A 24 -27.40 -7.55 22.78
C THR A 24 -27.26 -6.71 21.50
N PHE A 25 -26.59 -5.59 21.63
CA PHE A 25 -25.99 -4.95 20.46
C PHE A 25 -25.12 -6.03 19.83
N ASN A 26 -25.66 -6.71 18.84
CA ASN A 26 -24.82 -7.34 17.84
C ASN A 26 -23.95 -6.19 17.37
N LYS A 27 -22.74 -6.14 17.91
CA LYS A 27 -21.65 -5.34 17.39
C LYS A 27 -21.55 -5.80 15.94
N LYS A 28 -22.32 -5.15 15.05
CA LYS A 28 -22.00 -5.19 13.64
C LYS A 28 -20.55 -4.77 13.65
N ASP A 29 -19.66 -5.72 13.47
CA ASP A 29 -18.30 -5.45 13.12
C ASP A 29 -18.43 -4.57 11.87
N ASN A 30 -18.50 -3.26 12.11
CA ASN A 30 -18.19 -2.30 11.08
C ASN A 30 -16.78 -2.68 10.70
N PHE A 31 -16.66 -3.53 9.68
CA PHE A 31 -15.45 -3.67 8.93
C PHE A 31 -15.17 -2.27 8.41
N ILE A 32 -14.54 -1.47 9.25
CA ILE A 32 -13.80 -0.31 8.79
C ILE A 32 -12.78 -0.95 7.86
N ILE A 33 -13.08 -0.90 6.57
CA ILE A 33 -12.08 -1.17 5.53
C ILE A 33 -11.08 -0.04 5.75
N GLU A 34 -10.16 -0.26 6.70
CA GLU A 34 -8.99 0.60 6.86
C GLU A 34 -8.37 0.62 5.47
N LYS A 35 -8.40 1.78 4.84
CA LYS A 35 -7.82 1.99 3.52
C LYS A 35 -6.35 1.57 3.64
N LYS A 36 -6.09 0.32 3.27
CA LYS A 36 -4.79 -0.33 3.48
C LYS A 36 -3.76 0.55 2.78
N TYR A 37 -2.80 1.08 3.55
CA TYR A 37 -1.75 1.91 2.98
C TYR A 37 -1.07 1.12 1.86
N ASN A 38 -1.10 1.69 0.67
CA ASN A 38 -0.42 1.18 -0.51
C ASN A 38 0.16 2.39 -1.24
N ASN A 39 1.47 2.39 -1.43
CA ASN A 39 2.18 3.46 -2.12
C ASN A 39 3.19 2.86 -3.09
N LYS A 40 3.23 3.40 -4.30
CA LYS A 40 4.22 3.09 -5.33
C LYS A 40 5.15 4.28 -5.48
N GLY A 41 6.44 4.03 -5.54
CA GLY A 41 7.41 5.11 -5.68
C GLY A 41 8.85 4.61 -5.65
N PHE A 42 9.77 5.54 -5.83
CA PHE A 42 11.19 5.23 -5.76
C PHE A 42 11.64 5.05 -4.31
N THR A 43 12.47 4.05 -4.09
CA THR A 43 13.18 3.84 -2.83
C THR A 43 14.64 4.21 -2.97
N HIS A 44 15.28 4.59 -1.87
CA HIS A 44 16.73 4.79 -1.81
C HIS A 44 17.37 3.59 -1.13
N VAL A 45 18.40 3.01 -1.74
CA VAL A 45 19.20 1.95 -1.13
C VAL A 45 20.24 2.61 -0.24
N PHE A 46 20.21 2.30 1.06
CA PHE A 46 21.12 2.89 2.03
C PHE A 46 22.57 2.47 1.76
N ASP A 47 23.45 3.45 1.67
CA ASP A 47 24.91 3.28 1.60
C ASP A 47 25.56 4.04 2.77
N LYS A 48 26.20 3.30 3.67
CA LYS A 48 26.88 3.85 4.86
C LYS A 48 27.98 4.85 4.51
N ASN A 49 28.60 4.73 3.34
CA ASN A 49 29.72 5.58 2.95
C ASN A 49 29.28 6.92 2.35
N VAL A 50 28.06 6.97 1.83
CA VAL A 50 27.53 8.14 1.11
C VAL A 50 26.44 8.85 1.92
N ASP A 51 25.61 8.09 2.61
CA ASP A 51 24.43 8.63 3.27
C ASP A 51 24.74 9.24 4.63
N LYS A 52 24.34 10.50 4.80
CA LYS A 52 24.43 11.24 6.08
C LYS A 52 23.23 10.98 7.00
N PHE A 53 22.36 10.04 6.66
CA PHE A 53 21.22 9.68 7.50
C PHE A 53 21.63 8.87 8.71
N LYS A 54 20.71 8.75 9.69
CA LYS A 54 20.92 7.82 10.79
C LYS A 54 21.17 6.41 10.23
N SER A 55 22.21 5.75 10.72
CA SER A 55 22.64 4.44 10.22
C SER A 55 21.52 3.42 10.22
N LEU A 56 21.27 2.83 9.07
CA LEU A 56 20.48 1.63 8.87
C LEU A 56 21.45 0.43 8.79
N ASP A 57 21.12 -0.65 9.50
CA ASP A 57 21.91 -1.86 9.38
C ASP A 57 21.71 -2.47 7.99
N GLU A 58 22.78 -2.55 7.22
CA GLU A 58 22.79 -3.05 5.83
C GLU A 58 22.28 -4.48 5.70
N ARG A 59 22.45 -5.29 6.75
CA ARG A 59 22.04 -6.70 6.82
C ARG A 59 20.63 -6.91 7.37
N SER A 60 19.97 -5.86 7.86
CA SER A 60 18.62 -5.96 8.42
C SER A 60 17.55 -5.99 7.33
N LEU A 61 16.34 -6.41 7.69
CA LEU A 61 15.13 -6.21 6.89
C LEU A 61 14.36 -4.99 7.37
N ASP A 62 15.08 -3.93 7.75
CA ASP A 62 14.50 -2.69 8.22
C ASP A 62 14.44 -1.64 7.12
N ILE A 63 13.45 -0.75 7.24
CA ILE A 63 13.31 0.42 6.36
C ILE A 63 13.08 1.69 7.16
N TYR A 64 13.40 2.85 6.56
CA TYR A 64 12.86 4.13 6.97
C TYR A 64 11.70 4.51 6.04
N HIS A 65 10.64 5.05 6.62
CA HIS A 65 9.45 5.47 5.89
C HIS A 65 8.91 6.76 6.49
N LYS A 66 8.36 7.69 5.67
CA LYS A 66 7.95 9.02 6.15
C LYS A 66 6.71 9.00 7.04
N SER A 67 5.71 8.20 6.71
CA SER A 67 4.39 8.25 7.33
C SER A 67 4.02 7.01 8.16
N LEU A 68 4.61 5.84 7.87
CA LEU A 68 4.26 4.61 8.57
C LEU A 68 4.84 4.58 9.98
N LYS A 69 4.07 4.07 10.93
CA LYS A 69 4.48 3.98 12.33
C LYS A 69 5.69 3.06 12.52
N LYS A 70 6.57 3.41 13.45
CA LYS A 70 7.66 2.53 13.89
C LYS A 70 7.13 1.15 14.27
N ASN A 71 7.88 0.11 13.95
CA ASN A 71 7.55 -1.31 14.17
C ASN A 71 6.38 -1.86 13.34
N SER A 72 5.83 -1.11 12.39
CA SER A 72 4.87 -1.65 11.43
C SER A 72 5.56 -2.64 10.49
N ASN A 73 4.86 -3.71 10.13
CA ASN A 73 5.29 -4.62 9.08
C ASN A 73 4.75 -4.16 7.74
N VAL A 74 5.61 -4.19 6.73
CA VAL A 74 5.27 -3.82 5.36
C VAL A 74 5.70 -4.90 4.39
N LYS A 75 4.89 -5.11 3.36
CA LYS A 75 5.27 -5.90 2.20
C LYS A 75 5.87 -4.97 1.16
N ILE A 76 7.10 -5.23 0.75
CA ILE A 76 7.79 -4.50 -0.31
C ILE A 76 7.80 -5.38 -1.55
N ILE A 77 7.38 -4.85 -2.67
CA ILE A 77 7.29 -5.56 -3.95
C ILE A 77 8.13 -4.81 -4.97
N ASN A 78 9.08 -5.49 -5.59
CA ASN A 78 9.75 -4.98 -6.78
C ASN A 78 8.83 -5.18 -7.99
N LEU A 79 8.32 -4.08 -8.56
CA LEU A 79 7.36 -4.12 -9.65
C LEU A 79 7.96 -4.58 -10.99
N ASN A 80 9.29 -4.61 -11.12
CA ASN A 80 9.96 -5.05 -12.35
C ASN A 80 10.02 -6.57 -12.46
N ASN A 81 10.13 -7.29 -11.33
CA ASN A 81 10.28 -8.74 -11.34
C ASN A 81 9.24 -9.50 -10.49
N GLY A 82 8.37 -8.77 -9.76
CA GLY A 82 7.34 -9.32 -8.90
C GLY A 82 7.84 -9.95 -7.58
N LYS A 83 9.17 -9.91 -7.29
CA LYS A 83 9.70 -10.39 -6.02
C LYS A 83 9.20 -9.53 -4.88
N TYR A 84 8.97 -10.14 -3.73
CA TYR A 84 8.55 -9.41 -2.54
C TYR A 84 9.17 -9.99 -1.27
N LEU A 85 9.23 -9.18 -0.24
CA LEU A 85 9.56 -9.58 1.12
C LEU A 85 8.77 -8.76 2.15
N ILE A 86 8.81 -9.22 3.40
CA ILE A 86 8.25 -8.47 4.54
C ILE A 86 9.40 -7.79 5.26
N ALA A 87 9.28 -6.48 5.44
CA ALA A 87 10.24 -5.63 6.14
C ALA A 87 9.56 -4.93 7.32
N LYS A 88 10.38 -4.38 8.22
CA LYS A 88 9.92 -3.66 9.40
C LYS A 88 10.28 -2.17 9.31
N VAL A 89 9.33 -1.31 9.64
CA VAL A 89 9.60 0.13 9.73
C VAL A 89 10.40 0.43 10.99
N LYS A 90 11.67 0.80 10.84
CA LYS A 90 12.56 1.15 11.95
C LYS A 90 12.27 2.53 12.50
N SER A 91 11.96 3.48 11.64
CA SER A 91 11.63 4.86 12.02
C SER A 91 10.89 5.61 10.92
N ASN A 92 10.06 6.56 11.33
CA ASN A 92 9.41 7.55 10.45
C ASN A 92 9.88 8.98 10.73
N ARG A 93 10.93 9.15 11.54
CA ARG A 93 11.47 10.46 11.93
C ARG A 93 12.72 10.84 11.16
N VAL A 94 13.21 9.96 10.30
CA VAL A 94 14.39 10.22 9.47
C VAL A 94 13.98 11.10 8.30
N LYS A 95 14.65 12.24 8.14
CA LYS A 95 14.42 13.16 7.03
C LYS A 95 15.26 12.72 5.83
N PHE A 96 14.65 12.57 4.68
CA PHE A 96 15.28 12.26 3.40
C PHE A 96 14.49 12.91 2.25
N PRO A 97 15.06 13.04 1.05
CA PRO A 97 14.42 13.71 -0.09
C PRO A 97 13.02 13.16 -0.38
N ASP A 98 12.08 14.03 -0.74
CA ASP A 98 10.69 13.64 -0.97
C ASP A 98 10.48 12.84 -2.25
N PHE A 99 11.46 12.86 -3.13
CA PHE A 99 11.51 11.98 -4.29
C PHE A 99 11.40 10.49 -3.92
N TYR A 100 11.96 10.10 -2.77
CA TYR A 100 11.91 8.74 -2.27
C TYR A 100 10.75 8.53 -1.30
N ASN A 101 10.05 7.41 -1.43
CA ASN A 101 9.01 7.00 -0.49
C ASN A 101 9.60 6.31 0.76
N SER A 102 10.77 5.69 0.61
CA SER A 102 11.43 4.94 1.66
C SER A 102 12.94 4.88 1.45
N ILE A 103 13.66 4.51 2.53
CA ILE A 103 15.05 4.08 2.48
C ILE A 103 15.08 2.61 2.91
N ILE A 104 15.69 1.76 2.11
CA ILE A 104 15.81 0.32 2.35
C ILE A 104 17.26 -0.07 2.61
N SER A 105 17.47 -1.20 3.32
CA SER A 105 18.81 -1.77 3.50
C SER A 105 19.33 -2.42 2.22
N SER A 106 20.65 -2.57 2.10
CA SER A 106 21.30 -3.27 0.98
C SER A 106 20.78 -4.70 0.87
N ARG A 107 20.57 -5.40 1.98
CA ARG A 107 19.99 -6.76 2.00
C ARG A 107 18.60 -6.83 1.34
N ILE A 108 17.74 -5.85 1.58
CA ILE A 108 16.42 -5.80 0.95
C ILE A 108 16.57 -5.61 -0.56
N ALA A 109 17.47 -4.71 -1.00
CA ALA A 109 17.71 -4.45 -2.39
C ALA A 109 18.23 -5.70 -3.12
N GLU A 110 19.20 -6.41 -2.54
CA GLU A 110 19.74 -7.66 -3.06
C GLU A 110 18.68 -8.77 -3.12
N THR A 111 17.91 -8.96 -2.04
CA THR A 111 16.88 -10.02 -1.98
C THR A 111 15.79 -9.81 -3.03
N LEU A 112 15.45 -8.58 -3.31
CA LEU A 112 14.42 -8.21 -4.28
C LEU A 112 14.97 -8.02 -5.70
N ASP A 113 16.28 -8.15 -5.93
CA ASP A 113 16.97 -7.79 -7.18
C ASP A 113 16.55 -6.39 -7.67
N ILE A 114 16.67 -5.39 -6.80
CA ILE A 114 16.32 -4.02 -7.14
C ILE A 114 17.49 -3.41 -7.93
N ASP A 115 17.20 -2.95 -9.14
CA ASP A 115 18.13 -2.17 -9.93
C ASP A 115 18.26 -0.75 -9.33
N ILE A 116 19.49 -0.33 -9.02
CA ILE A 116 19.78 1.00 -8.48
C ILE A 116 19.39 2.11 -9.48
N GLN A 117 19.39 1.80 -10.78
CA GLN A 117 18.96 2.75 -11.82
C GLN A 117 17.44 2.83 -11.97
N ASP A 118 16.68 1.82 -11.48
CA ASP A 118 15.23 1.79 -11.48
C ASP A 118 14.67 1.21 -10.17
N PRO A 119 14.94 1.85 -9.00
CA PRO A 119 14.55 1.32 -7.69
C PRO A 119 13.07 1.64 -7.37
N TYR A 120 12.15 1.25 -8.26
CA TYR A 120 10.73 1.53 -8.14
C TYR A 120 9.99 0.37 -7.49
N VAL A 121 9.41 0.61 -6.32
CA VAL A 121 8.78 -0.41 -5.48
C VAL A 121 7.36 -0.05 -5.09
N GLU A 122 6.59 -1.06 -4.73
CA GLU A 122 5.29 -0.92 -4.06
C GLU A 122 5.43 -1.30 -2.59
N ILE A 123 4.96 -0.45 -1.69
CA ILE A 123 4.98 -0.67 -0.24
C ILE A 123 3.54 -0.77 0.25
N ILE A 124 3.20 -1.91 0.85
CA ILE A 124 1.88 -2.22 1.38
C ILE A 124 1.99 -2.45 2.88
N LEU A 125 1.24 -1.70 3.69
CA LEU A 125 1.16 -1.91 5.13
C LEU A 125 0.44 -3.23 5.43
N ILE A 126 1.07 -4.10 6.24
CA ILE A 126 0.45 -5.30 6.76
C ILE A 126 -0.20 -4.93 8.10
N SER A 127 -1.53 -4.93 8.17
CA SER A 127 -2.24 -4.72 9.44
C SER A 127 -1.98 -5.90 10.39
N ASN A 128 -1.64 -5.60 11.64
CA ASN A 128 -1.45 -6.63 12.68
C ASN A 128 -2.75 -7.40 12.96
N ASN A 129 -3.91 -6.84 12.58
CA ASN A 129 -5.21 -7.49 12.72
C ASN A 129 -5.49 -8.52 11.61
N SER A 130 -4.63 -8.63 10.62
CA SER A 130 -4.68 -9.68 9.60
C SER A 130 -3.82 -10.90 9.98
N SER A 131 -3.65 -11.18 11.29
CA SER A 131 -3.24 -12.53 11.66
C SER A 131 -4.34 -13.46 11.18
N PHE A 132 -4.10 -14.10 10.04
CA PHE A 132 -4.86 -15.25 9.62
C PHE A 132 -4.60 -16.32 10.68
N ILE A 133 -5.41 -16.30 11.74
CA ILE A 133 -5.54 -17.45 12.62
C ILE A 133 -6.20 -18.47 11.72
N ALA A 134 -5.42 -19.35 11.14
CA ALA A 134 -5.94 -20.56 10.54
C ALA A 134 -6.78 -21.23 11.62
N LYS A 135 -8.10 -21.01 11.61
CA LYS A 135 -8.99 -21.77 12.45
C LYS A 135 -8.74 -23.22 12.06
N LYS A 136 -8.23 -24.00 13.01
CA LYS A 136 -8.04 -25.42 12.84
C LYS A 136 -9.34 -25.95 12.23
N ALA A 137 -9.28 -26.42 10.99
CA ALA A 137 -10.46 -26.93 10.30
C ALA A 137 -11.06 -28.01 11.22
N LYS A 138 -12.28 -27.81 11.68
CA LYS A 138 -13.03 -28.87 12.34
C LYS A 138 -13.36 -29.87 11.25
N THR A 139 -12.61 -30.95 11.19
CA THR A 139 -12.95 -32.08 10.34
C THR A 139 -14.19 -32.70 10.93
N PHE A 140 -15.29 -32.68 10.20
CA PHE A 140 -16.51 -33.37 10.60
C PHE A 140 -16.26 -34.87 10.54
N ASP A 141 -16.89 -35.63 11.43
CA ASP A 141 -16.67 -37.09 11.50
C ASP A 141 -17.00 -37.83 10.17
N GLN A 142 -17.93 -37.28 9.39
CA GLN A 142 -18.22 -37.73 8.02
C GLN A 142 -17.03 -37.56 7.05
N GLU A 143 -16.22 -36.50 7.17
CA GLU A 143 -15.03 -36.29 6.36
C GLU A 143 -13.92 -37.29 6.73
N LYS A 144 -13.83 -37.70 8.00
CA LYS A 144 -12.89 -38.71 8.45
C LYS A 144 -13.23 -40.06 7.88
N GLU A 145 -14.52 -40.41 7.79
CA GLU A 145 -14.96 -41.68 7.19
C GLU A 145 -14.69 -41.71 5.69
N VAL A 146 -14.87 -40.59 4.98
CA VAL A 146 -14.55 -40.50 3.54
C VAL A 146 -13.05 -40.59 3.32
N ALA A 147 -12.23 -39.95 4.14
CA ALA A 147 -10.78 -40.01 4.06
C ALA A 147 -10.23 -41.44 4.35
N ALA A 148 -10.89 -42.19 5.26
CA ALA A 148 -10.52 -43.56 5.56
C ALA A 148 -10.91 -44.57 4.45
N LYS A 149 -11.89 -44.23 3.61
CA LYS A 149 -12.36 -45.03 2.48
C LYS A 149 -11.70 -44.67 1.15
N ALA A 150 -10.91 -43.63 1.09
CA ALA A 150 -10.20 -43.26 -0.13
C ALA A 150 -9.12 -44.29 -0.45
N PRO A 151 -9.12 -44.91 -1.65
CA PRO A 151 -8.09 -45.85 -2.03
C PRO A 151 -6.75 -45.13 -2.16
N ILE A 152 -5.78 -45.50 -1.33
CA ILE A 152 -4.42 -44.93 -1.31
C ILE A 152 -3.60 -45.40 -2.54
N ALA A 153 -4.10 -46.35 -3.31
CA ALA A 153 -3.45 -46.87 -4.51
C ALA A 153 -3.86 -46.02 -5.72
N GLY A 154 -3.04 -45.03 -6.08
CA GLY A 154 -3.23 -44.23 -7.30
C GLY A 154 -2.86 -42.76 -7.25
N ILE A 155 -2.33 -42.29 -6.14
CA ILE A 155 -1.76 -40.93 -6.14
C ILE A 155 -0.32 -41.04 -6.64
N GLU A 156 -0.12 -40.92 -7.95
CA GLU A 156 1.19 -40.54 -8.48
C GLU A 156 1.53 -39.15 -7.92
N ILE A 157 2.48 -39.14 -6.99
CA ILE A 157 3.10 -37.90 -6.57
C ILE A 157 3.93 -37.42 -7.77
N ASN A 158 3.29 -36.73 -8.69
CA ASN A 158 4.02 -36.02 -9.69
C ASN A 158 4.87 -34.97 -8.95
N ASP A 159 6.18 -35.17 -9.03
CA ASP A 159 7.20 -34.34 -8.42
C ASP A 159 6.97 -32.87 -8.83
N LEU A 160 6.40 -32.08 -7.90
CA LEU A 160 6.19 -30.63 -8.06
C LEU A 160 7.52 -29.87 -8.21
N ASN A 161 8.64 -30.56 -8.05
CA ASN A 161 10.00 -30.04 -8.32
C ASN A 161 10.40 -30.10 -9.78
N LYS A 162 9.56 -30.56 -10.71
CA LYS A 162 9.83 -30.27 -12.12
C LYS A 162 9.89 -28.77 -12.26
N LYS A 163 11.14 -28.27 -12.26
CA LYS A 163 11.49 -26.89 -12.57
C LYS A 163 10.67 -26.47 -13.79
N GLN A 164 9.54 -25.80 -13.52
CA GLN A 164 8.90 -25.02 -14.56
C GLN A 164 10.02 -24.11 -15.05
N LYS A 165 10.47 -24.33 -16.28
CA LYS A 165 11.27 -23.36 -16.99
C LYS A 165 10.47 -22.07 -16.93
N LYS A 166 10.77 -21.23 -15.92
CA LYS A 166 10.32 -19.86 -15.90
C LYS A 166 10.92 -19.28 -17.18
N ASN A 167 10.11 -19.18 -18.21
CA ASN A 167 10.39 -18.27 -19.29
C ASN A 167 10.56 -16.92 -18.62
N LYS A 168 11.79 -16.56 -18.35
CA LYS A 168 12.17 -15.18 -18.05
C LYS A 168 11.86 -14.40 -19.31
N ILE A 169 10.63 -13.92 -19.42
CA ILE A 169 10.37 -12.74 -20.22
C ILE A 169 10.98 -11.60 -19.42
N VAL A 170 12.30 -11.47 -19.53
CA VAL A 170 12.99 -10.23 -19.23
C VAL A 170 12.55 -9.29 -20.37
N LYS A 171 11.35 -8.74 -20.29
CA LYS A 171 11.07 -7.51 -20.99
C LYS A 171 12.06 -6.52 -20.41
N ASN A 172 13.05 -6.12 -21.21
CA ASN A 172 13.81 -4.90 -20.96
C ASN A 172 12.82 -3.75 -20.96
N GLN A 173 12.16 -3.54 -19.82
CA GLN A 173 11.29 -2.40 -19.65
C GLN A 173 12.23 -1.20 -19.58
N LYS A 174 12.25 -0.42 -20.66
CA LYS A 174 12.97 0.85 -20.66
C LYS A 174 12.45 1.70 -19.50
N PHE A 175 13.36 2.35 -18.79
CA PHE A 175 13.01 3.35 -17.80
C PHE A 175 12.11 4.38 -18.46
N SER A 176 10.88 4.52 -18.00
CA SER A 176 9.92 5.49 -18.53
C SER A 176 8.94 5.88 -17.42
N TYR A 177 9.08 7.11 -16.94
CA TYR A 177 8.27 7.63 -15.85
C TYR A 177 7.80 9.04 -16.14
N SER A 178 6.65 9.41 -15.59
CA SER A 178 6.11 10.77 -15.64
C SER A 178 5.73 11.25 -14.25
N ILE A 179 5.85 12.53 -13.99
CA ILE A 179 5.38 13.18 -12.77
C ILE A 179 3.93 13.61 -13.01
N LYS A 180 3.01 13.08 -12.22
CA LYS A 180 1.61 13.53 -12.19
C LYS A 180 1.51 14.74 -11.25
N ILE A 181 1.01 15.84 -11.79
CA ILE A 181 0.77 17.07 -11.02
C ILE A 181 -0.59 16.99 -10.32
N ALA A 182 -1.65 16.83 -11.11
CA ALA A 182 -3.02 16.71 -10.61
C ALA A 182 -3.97 16.18 -11.69
N ASP A 183 -5.16 15.81 -11.24
CA ASP A 183 -6.30 15.53 -12.09
C ASP A 183 -7.32 16.68 -11.95
N PHE A 184 -7.76 17.27 -13.07
CA PHE A 184 -8.66 18.41 -13.12
C PHE A 184 -10.00 18.03 -13.76
N TYR A 185 -11.08 18.63 -13.26
CA TYR A 185 -12.41 18.41 -13.79
C TYR A 185 -12.63 19.11 -15.14
N TYR A 186 -12.00 20.29 -15.35
CA TYR A 186 -12.12 21.08 -16.55
C TYR A 186 -10.80 21.16 -17.31
N GLU A 187 -10.89 21.06 -18.63
CA GLU A 187 -9.73 21.19 -19.52
C GLU A 187 -9.02 22.55 -19.37
N ASN A 188 -9.81 23.62 -19.26
CA ASN A 188 -9.25 24.98 -19.11
C ASN A 188 -8.39 25.09 -17.84
N THR A 189 -8.80 24.47 -16.72
CA THR A 189 -7.99 24.47 -15.49
C THR A 189 -6.70 23.70 -15.69
N ALA A 190 -6.73 22.57 -16.42
CA ALA A 190 -5.54 21.82 -16.78
C ALA A 190 -4.59 22.65 -17.68
N LYS A 191 -5.13 23.42 -18.63
CA LYS A 191 -4.36 24.35 -19.49
C LYS A 191 -3.74 25.48 -18.67
N MET A 192 -4.48 26.09 -17.75
CA MET A 192 -3.94 27.11 -16.84
C MET A 192 -2.79 26.57 -16.00
N MET A 193 -2.91 25.32 -15.51
CA MET A 193 -1.85 24.68 -14.75
C MET A 193 -0.60 24.45 -15.60
N THR A 194 -0.74 24.01 -16.85
CA THR A 194 0.43 23.84 -17.74
C THR A 194 1.08 25.18 -18.09
N SER A 195 0.31 26.27 -18.24
CA SER A 195 0.86 27.62 -18.43
C SER A 195 1.68 28.07 -17.21
N ARG A 196 1.14 27.86 -16.01
CA ARG A 196 1.86 28.16 -14.76
C ARG A 196 3.18 27.39 -14.68
N ILE A 197 3.17 26.07 -14.96
CA ILE A 197 4.40 25.25 -14.96
C ILE A 197 5.42 25.81 -15.97
N LYS A 198 4.96 26.19 -17.16
CA LYS A 198 5.82 26.77 -18.21
C LYS A 198 6.47 28.10 -17.79
N GLU A 199 5.74 28.93 -17.06
CA GLU A 199 6.19 30.24 -16.62
C GLU A 199 7.12 30.18 -15.39
N GLU A 200 6.83 29.27 -14.45
CA GLU A 200 7.53 29.18 -13.16
C GLU A 200 8.65 28.13 -13.15
N THR A 201 8.82 27.33 -14.21
CA THR A 201 9.85 26.26 -14.28
C THR A 201 10.58 26.25 -15.61
N SER A 202 11.74 25.57 -15.65
CA SER A 202 12.48 25.31 -16.87
C SER A 202 11.94 24.12 -17.68
N LEU A 203 10.91 23.43 -17.19
CA LEU A 203 10.39 22.17 -17.74
C LEU A 203 9.58 22.41 -19.01
N LYS A 204 9.88 21.64 -20.04
CA LYS A 204 9.23 21.75 -21.38
C LYS A 204 8.32 20.57 -21.72
N ASN A 205 8.52 19.43 -21.07
CA ASN A 205 7.85 18.17 -21.42
C ASN A 205 6.58 17.97 -20.59
N TYR A 206 5.62 18.86 -20.69
CA TYR A 206 4.31 18.73 -20.06
C TYR A 206 3.25 18.30 -21.08
N LYS A 207 2.26 17.53 -20.62
CA LYS A 207 1.12 17.12 -21.44
C LYS A 207 -0.15 17.00 -20.60
N ILE A 208 -1.28 17.22 -21.25
CA ILE A 208 -2.61 16.97 -20.70
C ILE A 208 -3.14 15.69 -21.33
N ILE A 209 -3.60 14.76 -20.48
CA ILE A 209 -4.26 13.53 -20.90
C ILE A 209 -5.72 13.58 -20.48
N LYS A 210 -6.64 13.44 -21.43
CA LYS A 210 -8.06 13.28 -21.14
C LYS A 210 -8.31 11.83 -20.70
N LEU A 211 -8.64 11.62 -19.43
CA LEU A 211 -8.96 10.31 -18.86
C LEU A 211 -10.44 9.95 -19.03
N SER A 212 -11.32 10.96 -18.97
CA SER A 212 -12.76 10.86 -19.22
C SER A 212 -13.30 12.21 -19.68
N GLU A 213 -14.62 12.32 -19.89
CA GLU A 213 -15.25 13.59 -20.30
C GLU A 213 -15.02 14.74 -19.29
N LYS A 214 -14.83 14.40 -18.03
CA LYS A 214 -14.69 15.35 -16.92
C LYS A 214 -13.44 15.07 -16.08
N ASN A 215 -12.37 14.55 -16.70
CA ASN A 215 -11.14 14.28 -15.98
C ASN A 215 -9.93 14.45 -16.89
N TYR A 216 -9.12 15.46 -16.59
CA TYR A 216 -7.93 15.86 -17.33
C TYR A 216 -6.71 15.79 -16.45
N ARG A 217 -5.76 14.93 -16.79
CA ARG A 217 -4.53 14.72 -16.03
C ARG A 217 -3.40 15.55 -16.62
N VAL A 218 -2.73 16.31 -15.76
CA VAL A 218 -1.49 17.02 -16.12
C VAL A 218 -0.29 16.20 -15.71
N LEU A 219 0.57 15.90 -16.68
CA LEU A 219 1.80 15.15 -16.51
C LEU A 219 3.01 15.94 -17.01
N ILE A 220 4.16 15.67 -16.41
CA ILE A 220 5.47 16.08 -16.89
C ILE A 220 6.28 14.83 -17.22
N GLY A 221 6.89 14.79 -18.38
CA GLY A 221 7.62 13.63 -18.90
C GLY A 221 7.07 13.16 -20.25
N PRO A 222 7.47 11.98 -20.73
CA PRO A 222 8.21 10.93 -20.02
C PRO A 222 9.68 11.24 -19.81
N PHE A 223 10.24 10.71 -18.72
CA PHE A 223 11.68 10.72 -18.44
C PHE A 223 12.27 9.35 -18.72
N SER A 224 13.48 9.32 -19.26
CA SER A 224 14.20 8.10 -19.64
C SER A 224 15.31 7.70 -18.66
N ASP A 225 15.54 8.50 -17.63
CA ASP A 225 16.51 8.24 -16.58
C ASP A 225 16.10 8.85 -15.23
N ILE A 226 16.62 8.27 -14.15
CA ILE A 226 16.26 8.64 -12.77
C ILE A 226 16.77 10.04 -12.40
N ASN A 227 17.90 10.48 -12.93
CA ASN A 227 18.50 11.76 -12.55
C ASN A 227 17.69 12.92 -13.11
N SER A 228 17.30 12.84 -14.39
CA SER A 228 16.41 13.83 -15.02
C SER A 228 15.04 13.87 -14.33
N LEU A 229 14.47 12.70 -14.01
CA LEU A 229 13.22 12.62 -13.26
C LEU A 229 13.32 13.26 -11.88
N LYS A 230 14.38 12.94 -11.13
CA LYS A 230 14.60 13.50 -9.78
C LYS A 230 14.79 15.02 -9.82
N LYS A 231 15.63 15.52 -10.74
CA LYS A 231 15.85 16.96 -10.91
C LYS A 231 14.53 17.70 -11.19
N SER A 232 13.73 17.17 -12.10
CA SER A 232 12.44 17.75 -12.46
C SER A 232 11.42 17.66 -11.32
N PHE A 233 11.45 16.59 -10.54
CA PHE A 233 10.59 16.44 -9.37
C PHE A 233 10.92 17.49 -8.29
N GLU A 234 12.21 17.72 -8.01
CA GLU A 234 12.63 18.73 -7.03
C GLU A 234 12.28 20.15 -7.52
N GLU A 235 12.39 20.43 -8.83
CA GLU A 235 11.99 21.72 -9.40
C GLU A 235 10.49 21.98 -9.26
N ILE A 236 9.65 21.00 -9.61
CA ILE A 236 8.19 21.09 -9.48
C ILE A 236 7.76 21.21 -8.02
N LYS A 237 8.47 20.59 -7.12
CA LYS A 237 8.16 20.64 -5.69
C LYS A 237 8.24 22.07 -5.13
N LEU A 238 9.10 22.92 -5.69
CA LEU A 238 9.19 24.33 -5.29
C LEU A 238 7.88 25.10 -5.51
N LEU A 239 7.02 24.62 -6.41
CA LEU A 239 5.69 25.20 -6.66
C LEU A 239 4.63 24.78 -5.62
N ASN A 240 5.03 24.03 -4.59
CA ASN A 240 4.19 23.61 -3.46
C ASN A 240 2.92 22.82 -3.86
N PHE A 241 3.03 21.93 -4.85
CA PHE A 241 1.95 20.99 -5.13
C PHE A 241 1.85 19.93 -4.00
N GLU A 242 0.65 19.73 -3.48
CA GLU A 242 0.42 18.86 -2.31
C GLU A 242 0.62 17.35 -2.60
N ASN A 243 0.27 16.91 -3.81
CA ASN A 243 0.16 15.48 -4.14
C ASN A 243 0.87 15.13 -5.45
N LEU A 244 2.19 15.32 -5.48
CA LEU A 244 2.98 14.85 -6.61
C LEU A 244 3.11 13.33 -6.58
N GLU A 245 2.80 12.68 -7.70
CA GLU A 245 2.95 11.23 -7.87
C GLU A 245 3.86 10.92 -9.04
N ILE A 246 4.68 9.89 -8.89
CA ILE A 246 5.50 9.39 -10.01
C ILE A 246 4.82 8.14 -10.56
N LEU A 247 4.48 8.20 -11.84
CA LEU A 247 3.79 7.13 -12.55
C LEU A 247 4.75 6.46 -13.53
N LYS A 248 4.79 5.11 -13.50
CA LYS A 248 5.48 4.34 -14.52
C LYS A 248 4.64 4.39 -15.80
N ASN A 249 5.25 4.79 -16.91
CA ASN A 249 4.59 4.76 -18.21
C ASN A 249 4.61 3.32 -18.74
N VAL A 250 3.48 2.86 -19.22
CA VAL A 250 3.29 1.52 -19.79
C VAL A 250 3.24 1.61 -21.30
#